data_14b1e19dc604d12d88eade69d8abbada
#
_entry.id   14b1e19dc604d12d88eade69d8abbada
#
_cell.length_a   1.000
_cell.length_b   1.000
_cell.length_c   1.000
_cell.angle_alpha   90.00
_cell.angle_beta   90.00
_cell.angle_gamma   90.00
#
_symmetry.space_group_name_H-M   'P 1'
#
loop_
_entity.id
_entity.type
_entity.pdbx_description
1 polymer ?
#
loop_
_entity_poly.entity_id
_entity_poly.type
_entity_poly.pdbx_seq_one_letter_code
_entity_poly.pdbx_strand_id
1 'polypeptide(L)'
;MNNFLKRPIAHRGLFDNINIVENTLASFNNAIDNDYAIELDVVMSKDHEAVVFHDYDLKRLANKNLQIKDLTSQELRDILLLDTDSSIPTLDEVLYAVNGKTPLMIEIKSGNHPFIEERLTEILKSYDGPVCVKSFDINTVKWFKINAPFIKYGLIGSDL
;
A
#
# COMPACT_ATOMS: atom_id res chain seq x y z
N MET A 1 -2.99 15.74 16.59
CA MET A 1 -4.19 14.99 16.98
C MET A 1 -4.84 14.35 15.76
N ASN A 2 -5.23 13.10 15.85
CA ASN A 2 -5.44 12.15 14.75
C ASN A 2 -6.34 12.63 13.60
N ASN A 3 -5.74 13.04 12.49
CA ASN A 3 -6.45 13.34 11.25
C ASN A 3 -7.17 12.11 10.63
N PHE A 4 -6.78 10.89 11.04
CA PHE A 4 -7.42 9.64 10.58
C PHE A 4 -8.90 9.51 10.96
N LEU A 5 -9.31 10.05 12.10
CA LEU A 5 -10.68 9.93 12.59
C LEU A 5 -11.64 11.02 12.07
N LYS A 6 -11.14 11.94 11.25
CA LYS A 6 -11.94 13.08 10.76
C LYS A 6 -12.48 12.88 9.34
N ARG A 7 -12.05 11.82 8.65
CA ARG A 7 -12.40 11.54 7.26
C ARG A 7 -12.78 10.09 7.10
N PRO A 8 -13.69 9.75 6.19
CA PRO A 8 -13.87 8.36 5.80
C PRO A 8 -12.58 7.83 5.17
N ILE A 9 -12.35 6.53 5.27
CA ILE A 9 -11.16 5.87 4.73
C ILE A 9 -11.57 5.14 3.47
N ALA A 10 -10.93 5.48 2.34
CA ALA A 10 -11.07 4.77 1.09
C ALA A 10 -10.19 3.51 1.12
N HIS A 11 -10.80 2.34 1.29
CA HIS A 11 -10.13 1.04 1.25
C HIS A 11 -9.57 0.77 -0.14
N ARG A 12 -8.24 0.68 -0.27
CA ARG A 12 -7.48 0.59 -1.53
C ARG A 12 -7.66 1.80 -2.46
N GLY A 13 -7.92 3.00 -1.89
CA GLY A 13 -8.30 4.19 -2.63
C GLY A 13 -9.78 4.24 -2.99
N LEU A 14 -10.20 5.28 -3.72
CA LEU A 14 -11.58 5.44 -4.17
C LEU A 14 -11.68 4.98 -5.63
N PHE A 15 -12.21 3.77 -5.83
CA PHE A 15 -12.20 3.04 -7.11
C PHE A 15 -13.55 2.37 -7.43
N ASP A 16 -13.72 1.90 -8.66
CA ASP A 16 -14.85 1.10 -9.14
C ASP A 16 -14.43 -0.21 -9.83
N ASN A 17 -13.12 -0.41 -10.08
CA ASN A 17 -12.52 -1.50 -10.86
C ASN A 17 -13.08 -1.63 -12.29
N ILE A 18 -13.56 -0.54 -12.84
CA ILE A 18 -14.02 -0.40 -14.23
C ILE A 18 -13.21 0.70 -14.93
N ASN A 19 -13.27 1.94 -14.38
CA ASN A 19 -12.55 3.09 -14.88
C ASN A 19 -11.33 3.42 -14.00
N ILE A 20 -11.46 3.22 -12.70
CA ILE A 20 -10.44 3.47 -11.69
C ILE A 20 -10.17 2.17 -10.94
N VAL A 21 -8.95 1.66 -11.04
CA VAL A 21 -8.55 0.39 -10.42
C VAL A 21 -8.06 0.62 -8.98
N GLU A 22 -8.38 -0.31 -8.09
CA GLU A 22 -7.92 -0.32 -6.70
C GLU A 22 -6.38 -0.25 -6.60
N ASN A 23 -5.84 0.32 -5.52
CA ASN A 23 -4.40 0.39 -5.23
C ASN A 23 -3.56 1.03 -6.35
N THR A 24 -4.10 2.01 -7.06
CA THR A 24 -3.41 2.76 -8.12
C THR A 24 -3.34 4.25 -7.81
N LEU A 25 -2.44 4.97 -8.49
CA LEU A 25 -2.36 6.43 -8.35
C LEU A 25 -3.68 7.11 -8.69
N ALA A 26 -4.45 6.56 -9.66
CA ALA A 26 -5.77 7.08 -10.02
C ALA A 26 -6.75 6.98 -8.85
N SER A 27 -6.83 5.83 -8.16
CA SER A 27 -7.72 5.65 -7.01
C SER A 27 -7.33 6.53 -5.82
N PHE A 28 -6.04 6.77 -5.63
CA PHE A 28 -5.55 7.64 -4.56
C PHE A 28 -5.81 9.12 -4.83
N ASN A 29 -5.61 9.59 -6.06
CA ASN A 29 -5.97 10.95 -6.44
C ASN A 29 -7.49 11.17 -6.31
N ASN A 30 -8.31 10.22 -6.75
CA ASN A 30 -9.75 10.27 -6.58
C ASN A 30 -10.17 10.33 -5.10
N ALA A 31 -9.48 9.60 -4.21
CA ALA A 31 -9.71 9.67 -2.76
C ALA A 31 -9.35 11.06 -2.20
N ILE A 32 -8.23 11.64 -2.62
CA ILE A 32 -7.80 12.98 -2.20
C ILE A 32 -8.81 14.03 -2.64
N ASP A 33 -9.25 14.00 -3.90
CA ASP A 33 -10.19 14.97 -4.48
C ASP A 33 -11.56 14.94 -3.80
N ASN A 34 -11.93 13.80 -3.20
CA ASN A 34 -13.18 13.61 -2.46
C ASN A 34 -13.02 13.66 -0.93
N ASP A 35 -11.88 14.13 -0.41
CA ASP A 35 -11.60 14.31 1.03
C ASP A 35 -11.60 13.02 1.87
N TYR A 36 -11.17 11.89 1.29
CA TYR A 36 -10.96 10.63 1.98
C TYR A 36 -9.52 10.49 2.50
N ALA A 37 -9.36 9.85 3.65
CA ALA A 37 -8.10 9.18 3.99
C ALA A 37 -7.94 7.94 3.11
N ILE A 38 -6.71 7.50 2.90
CA ILE A 38 -6.40 6.36 2.03
C ILE A 38 -5.93 5.20 2.88
N GLU A 39 -6.51 4.04 2.63
CA GLU A 39 -5.92 2.76 2.99
C GLU A 39 -5.36 2.10 1.73
N LEU A 40 -4.20 1.44 1.86
CA LEU A 40 -3.54 0.75 0.77
C LEU A 40 -2.77 -0.48 1.27
N ASP A 41 -2.55 -1.44 0.38
CA ASP A 41 -1.83 -2.68 0.64
C ASP A 41 -0.42 -2.64 0.05
N VAL A 42 0.57 -3.19 0.76
CA VAL A 42 1.94 -3.33 0.24
C VAL A 42 2.40 -4.78 0.27
N VAL A 43 3.09 -5.15 -0.80
CA VAL A 43 3.81 -6.41 -0.98
C VAL A 43 5.21 -6.14 -1.53
N MET A 44 6.09 -7.14 -1.53
CA MET A 44 7.46 -6.99 -2.05
C MET A 44 7.58 -7.52 -3.48
N SER A 45 8.26 -6.76 -4.32
CA SER A 45 8.75 -7.20 -5.64
C SER A 45 10.02 -8.04 -5.53
N LYS A 46 10.45 -8.64 -6.65
CA LYS A 46 11.68 -9.43 -6.75
C LYS A 46 12.95 -8.64 -6.41
N ASP A 47 12.97 -7.37 -6.74
CA ASP A 47 14.09 -6.45 -6.49
C ASP A 47 13.98 -5.74 -5.13
N HIS A 48 13.17 -6.28 -4.21
CA HIS A 48 12.97 -5.80 -2.84
C HIS A 48 12.40 -4.37 -2.75
N GLU A 49 11.60 -3.95 -3.72
CA GLU A 49 10.83 -2.73 -3.65
C GLU A 49 9.45 -2.98 -3.05
N ALA A 50 8.97 -2.06 -2.21
CA ALA A 50 7.61 -2.07 -1.72
C ALA A 50 6.67 -1.57 -2.82
N VAL A 51 5.85 -2.47 -3.36
CA VAL A 51 4.86 -2.15 -4.39
C VAL A 51 3.45 -2.18 -3.81
N VAL A 52 2.57 -1.33 -4.34
CA VAL A 52 1.22 -1.16 -3.81
C VAL A 52 0.27 -2.06 -4.57
N PHE A 53 -0.09 -3.18 -3.95
CA PHE A 53 -0.95 -4.21 -4.53
C PHE A 53 -1.53 -5.10 -3.42
N HIS A 54 -2.76 -5.62 -3.61
CA HIS A 54 -3.41 -6.45 -2.60
C HIS A 54 -3.03 -7.92 -2.67
N ASP A 55 -3.08 -8.51 -3.87
CA ASP A 55 -2.90 -9.94 -4.08
C ASP A 55 -1.41 -10.32 -4.19
N TYR A 56 -1.09 -11.59 -3.99
CA TYR A 56 0.28 -12.09 -4.22
C TYR A 56 0.54 -12.43 -5.68
N ASP A 57 -0.51 -12.50 -6.52
CA ASP A 57 -0.43 -12.78 -7.93
C ASP A 57 -1.23 -11.76 -8.78
N LEU A 58 -1.00 -11.81 -10.09
CA LEU A 58 -1.57 -10.88 -11.06
C LEU A 58 -2.86 -11.38 -11.72
N LYS A 59 -3.42 -12.51 -11.26
CA LYS A 59 -4.53 -13.16 -11.97
C LYS A 59 -5.80 -12.32 -12.01
N ARG A 60 -6.19 -11.75 -10.86
CA ARG A 60 -7.47 -11.03 -10.72
C ARG A 60 -7.49 -9.71 -11.50
N LEU A 61 -6.43 -8.91 -11.41
CA LEU A 61 -6.40 -7.56 -11.99
C LEU A 61 -5.65 -7.45 -13.33
N ALA A 62 -4.84 -8.43 -13.71
CA ALA A 62 -4.09 -8.39 -14.96
C ALA A 62 -4.26 -9.65 -15.84
N ASN A 63 -5.06 -10.63 -15.40
CA ASN A 63 -5.27 -11.92 -16.09
C ASN A 63 -3.95 -12.64 -16.44
N LYS A 64 -2.93 -12.51 -15.56
CA LYS A 64 -1.61 -13.15 -15.73
C LYS A 64 -1.35 -14.13 -14.59
N ASN A 65 -0.88 -15.32 -14.91
CA ASN A 65 -0.51 -16.34 -13.92
C ASN A 65 0.95 -16.13 -13.48
N LEU A 66 1.23 -14.97 -12.87
CA LEU A 66 2.56 -14.55 -12.40
C LEU A 66 2.43 -14.08 -10.95
N GLN A 67 3.47 -14.35 -10.15
CA GLN A 67 3.55 -13.88 -8.77
C GLN A 67 4.25 -12.53 -8.70
N ILE A 68 3.80 -11.64 -7.83
CA ILE A 68 4.43 -10.32 -7.61
C ILE A 68 5.92 -10.46 -7.24
N LYS A 69 6.24 -11.39 -6.35
CA LYS A 69 7.62 -11.64 -5.85
C LYS A 69 8.61 -12.12 -6.91
N ASP A 70 8.14 -12.57 -8.08
CA ASP A 70 8.97 -13.07 -9.16
C ASP A 70 9.29 -12.00 -10.21
N LEU A 71 8.70 -10.81 -10.09
CA LEU A 71 8.85 -9.67 -10.99
C LEU A 71 9.51 -8.48 -10.28
N THR A 72 10.35 -7.77 -11.01
CA THR A 72 10.90 -6.49 -10.55
C THR A 72 9.84 -5.40 -10.52
N SER A 73 10.07 -4.36 -9.75
CA SER A 73 9.18 -3.20 -9.68
C SER A 73 8.94 -2.56 -11.06
N GLN A 74 9.96 -2.54 -11.92
CA GLN A 74 9.83 -2.05 -13.29
C GLN A 74 8.96 -2.96 -14.15
N GLU A 75 9.13 -4.29 -14.09
CA GLU A 75 8.29 -5.25 -14.81
C GLU A 75 6.81 -5.16 -14.36
N LEU A 76 6.57 -4.92 -13.06
CA LEU A 76 5.23 -4.73 -12.50
C LEU A 76 4.60 -3.42 -13.00
N ARG A 77 5.38 -2.35 -13.12
CA ARG A 77 4.93 -1.06 -13.67
C ARG A 77 4.50 -1.15 -15.13
N ASP A 78 5.11 -2.02 -15.91
CA ASP A 78 4.80 -2.22 -17.34
C ASP A 78 3.52 -3.05 -17.56
N ILE A 79 2.92 -3.58 -16.47
CA ILE A 79 1.68 -4.37 -16.52
C ILE A 79 0.48 -3.45 -16.29
N LEU A 80 -0.38 -3.36 -17.30
CA LEU A 80 -1.64 -2.66 -17.21
C LEU A 80 -2.72 -3.50 -16.51
N LEU A 81 -3.57 -2.86 -15.71
CA LEU A 81 -4.59 -3.48 -14.89
C LEU A 81 -5.99 -3.27 -15.49
N LEU A 82 -6.79 -4.34 -15.60
CA LEU A 82 -8.21 -4.32 -16.03
C LEU A 82 -8.46 -3.51 -17.33
N ASP A 83 -7.56 -3.64 -18.30
CA ASP A 83 -7.65 -2.93 -19.59
C ASP A 83 -7.72 -1.39 -19.47
N THR A 84 -7.18 -0.83 -18.38
CA THR A 84 -7.02 0.62 -18.14
C THR A 84 -5.56 1.03 -18.35
N ASP A 85 -5.29 2.34 -18.29
CA ASP A 85 -3.92 2.89 -18.28
C ASP A 85 -3.23 2.81 -16.91
N SER A 86 -3.87 2.18 -15.93
CA SER A 86 -3.34 2.04 -14.57
C SER A 86 -2.36 0.88 -14.46
N SER A 87 -1.30 1.09 -13.71
CA SER A 87 -0.29 0.06 -13.40
C SER A 87 -0.03 0.00 -11.90
N ILE A 88 0.81 -0.96 -11.48
CA ILE A 88 1.18 -1.16 -10.07
C ILE A 88 2.24 -0.13 -9.67
N PRO A 89 1.95 0.82 -8.78
CA PRO A 89 2.92 1.80 -8.33
C PRO A 89 3.82 1.24 -7.22
N THR A 90 5.02 1.80 -7.07
CA THR A 90 5.81 1.64 -5.85
C THR A 90 5.23 2.50 -4.72
N LEU A 91 5.55 2.17 -3.47
CA LEU A 91 5.14 2.99 -2.33
C LEU A 91 5.76 4.40 -2.40
N ASP A 92 7.00 4.53 -2.86
CA ASP A 92 7.66 5.84 -3.05
C ASP A 92 6.86 6.74 -4.01
N GLU A 93 6.37 6.19 -5.13
CA GLU A 93 5.53 6.94 -6.08
C GLU A 93 4.21 7.38 -5.46
N VAL A 94 3.59 6.52 -4.66
CA VAL A 94 2.35 6.86 -3.94
C VAL A 94 2.60 7.96 -2.92
N LEU A 95 3.65 7.85 -2.11
CA LEU A 95 3.99 8.88 -1.12
C LEU A 95 4.29 10.24 -1.78
N TYR A 96 5.00 10.22 -2.92
CA TYR A 96 5.27 11.43 -3.69
C TYR A 96 3.96 12.08 -4.21
N ALA A 97 3.05 11.29 -4.76
CA ALA A 97 1.77 11.78 -5.30
C ALA A 97 0.84 12.33 -4.19
N VAL A 98 0.75 11.61 -3.07
CA VAL A 98 -0.07 12.00 -1.92
C VAL A 98 0.52 13.24 -1.23
N ASN A 99 1.84 13.30 -1.07
CA ASN A 99 2.58 14.46 -0.53
C ASN A 99 1.93 15.07 0.73
N GLY A 100 1.53 14.24 1.68
CA GLY A 100 0.91 14.68 2.94
C GLY A 100 -0.51 15.25 2.86
N LYS A 101 -1.13 15.29 1.69
CA LYS A 101 -2.47 15.88 1.48
C LYS A 101 -3.58 15.17 2.27
N THR A 102 -3.43 13.86 2.49
CA THR A 102 -4.37 13.06 3.25
C THR A 102 -3.67 12.00 4.07
N PRO A 103 -4.26 11.52 5.19
CA PRO A 103 -3.70 10.42 5.97
C PRO A 103 -3.62 9.11 5.18
N LEU A 104 -2.52 8.37 5.40
CA LEU A 104 -2.28 7.05 4.82
C LEU A 104 -2.31 5.95 5.89
N MET A 105 -3.03 4.87 5.61
CA MET A 105 -3.04 3.64 6.38
C MET A 105 -2.49 2.51 5.51
N ILE A 106 -1.28 2.05 5.80
CA ILE A 106 -0.57 1.06 4.99
C ILE A 106 -0.74 -0.32 5.61
N GLU A 107 -1.43 -1.23 4.91
CA GLU A 107 -1.47 -2.63 5.29
C GLU A 107 -0.25 -3.37 4.75
N ILE A 108 0.51 -3.96 5.66
CA ILE A 108 1.60 -4.87 5.32
C ILE A 108 1.01 -6.26 5.24
N LYS A 109 1.01 -6.84 4.04
CA LYS A 109 0.49 -8.18 3.81
C LYS A 109 1.38 -9.21 4.52
N SER A 110 0.75 -10.10 5.27
CA SER A 110 1.45 -11.10 6.08
C SER A 110 2.08 -12.20 5.24
N GLY A 111 3.23 -12.66 5.69
CA GLY A 111 3.63 -14.06 5.48
C GLY A 111 4.55 -14.38 4.33
N ASN A 112 5.33 -13.46 3.69
CA ASN A 112 6.39 -13.95 2.79
C ASN A 112 7.38 -12.92 2.25
N HIS A 113 7.59 -11.83 2.94
CA HIS A 113 8.48 -10.82 2.41
C HIS A 113 9.58 -10.51 3.42
N PRO A 114 10.72 -11.22 3.36
CA PRO A 114 11.86 -10.84 4.18
C PRO A 114 12.19 -9.36 3.90
N PHE A 115 12.47 -8.60 4.97
CA PHE A 115 12.86 -7.19 4.89
C PHE A 115 11.78 -6.16 4.52
N ILE A 116 10.48 -6.53 4.47
CA ILE A 116 9.43 -5.55 4.16
C ILE A 116 9.35 -4.46 5.24
N GLU A 117 9.49 -4.82 6.50
CA GLU A 117 9.46 -3.89 7.63
C GLU A 117 10.62 -2.89 7.57
N GLU A 118 11.84 -3.39 7.27
CA GLU A 118 13.03 -2.55 7.09
C GLU A 118 12.84 -1.60 5.92
N ARG A 119 12.39 -2.12 4.76
CA ARG A 119 12.19 -1.30 3.56
C ARG A 119 11.14 -0.21 3.78
N LEU A 120 10.00 -0.55 4.39
CA LEU A 120 8.99 0.44 4.75
C LEU A 120 9.53 1.49 5.72
N THR A 121 10.31 1.07 6.71
CA THR A 121 10.91 1.99 7.68
C THR A 121 11.85 2.98 7.00
N GLU A 122 12.67 2.53 6.04
CA GLU A 122 13.54 3.40 5.25
C GLU A 122 12.74 4.45 4.46
N ILE A 123 11.72 4.00 3.73
CA ILE A 123 10.85 4.86 2.92
C ILE A 123 10.12 5.88 3.82
N LEU A 124 9.53 5.43 4.92
CA LEU A 124 8.70 6.27 5.79
C LEU A 124 9.49 7.25 6.66
N LYS A 125 10.81 7.04 6.85
CA LYS A 125 11.67 8.01 7.58
C LYS A 125 11.68 9.40 6.95
N SER A 126 11.54 9.49 5.65
CA SER A 126 11.58 10.75 4.89
C SER A 126 10.19 11.30 4.56
N TYR A 127 9.12 10.65 5.00
CA TYR A 127 7.76 11.08 4.71
C TYR A 127 7.17 11.89 5.87
N ASP A 128 6.89 13.17 5.64
CA ASP A 128 6.34 14.08 6.64
C ASP A 128 4.81 14.03 6.78
N GLY A 129 4.12 13.28 5.91
CA GLY A 129 2.67 13.15 5.95
C GLY A 129 2.16 12.27 7.10
N PRO A 130 0.87 12.39 7.47
CA PRO A 130 0.28 11.51 8.48
C PRO A 130 0.16 10.09 7.95
N VAL A 131 0.87 9.15 8.58
CA VAL A 131 0.92 7.74 8.17
C VAL A 131 0.84 6.81 9.38
N CYS A 132 0.23 5.65 9.19
CA CYS A 132 0.34 4.51 10.10
C CYS A 132 0.44 3.21 9.29
N VAL A 133 1.03 2.19 9.91
CA VAL A 133 1.11 0.83 9.36
C VAL A 133 0.20 -0.11 10.14
N LYS A 134 -0.34 -1.10 9.46
CA LYS A 134 -1.13 -2.16 10.08
C LYS A 134 -0.80 -3.51 9.44
N SER A 135 -1.02 -4.61 10.16
CA SER A 135 -0.88 -5.96 9.63
C SER A 135 -1.77 -6.94 10.40
N PHE A 136 -2.15 -8.03 9.76
CA PHE A 136 -2.69 -9.22 10.43
C PHE A 136 -1.61 -10.04 11.14
N ASP A 137 -0.33 -9.86 10.76
CA ASP A 137 0.77 -10.57 11.40
C ASP A 137 1.25 -9.82 12.65
N ILE A 138 1.07 -10.49 13.81
CA ILE A 138 1.53 -9.97 15.09
C ILE A 138 3.05 -9.77 15.15
N ASN A 139 3.83 -10.54 14.36
CA ASN A 139 5.29 -10.40 14.34
C ASN A 139 5.72 -9.12 13.64
N THR A 140 5.06 -8.77 12.53
CA THR A 140 5.23 -7.46 11.86
C THR A 140 4.92 -6.32 12.82
N VAL A 141 3.80 -6.39 13.54
CA VAL A 141 3.43 -5.34 14.53
C VAL A 141 4.47 -5.24 15.66
N LYS A 142 4.95 -6.38 16.19
CA LYS A 142 6.01 -6.41 17.20
C LYS A 142 7.32 -5.85 16.68
N TRP A 143 7.63 -6.11 15.40
CA TRP A 143 8.84 -5.60 14.76
C TRP A 143 8.84 -4.06 14.76
N PHE A 144 7.74 -3.40 14.30
CA PHE A 144 7.60 -1.95 14.33
C PHE A 144 7.69 -1.38 15.74
N LYS A 145 7.04 -2.04 16.72
CA LYS A 145 7.12 -1.61 18.12
C LYS A 145 8.55 -1.52 18.63
N ILE A 146 9.42 -2.43 18.22
CA ILE A 146 10.80 -2.55 18.71
C ILE A 146 11.74 -1.67 17.88
N ASN A 147 11.65 -1.73 16.55
CA ASN A 147 12.66 -1.21 15.64
C ASN A 147 12.30 0.16 15.03
N ALA A 148 11.02 0.49 14.94
CA ALA A 148 10.53 1.74 14.35
C ALA A 148 9.40 2.39 15.18
N PRO A 149 9.60 2.66 16.48
CA PRO A 149 8.53 3.16 17.37
C PRO A 149 8.04 4.57 17.02
N PHE A 150 8.73 5.28 16.13
CA PHE A 150 8.30 6.58 15.58
C PHE A 150 7.20 6.47 14.52
N ILE A 151 7.00 5.29 13.92
CA ILE A 151 5.90 4.99 13.01
C ILE A 151 4.72 4.47 13.83
N LYS A 152 3.53 5.01 13.63
CA LYS A 152 2.31 4.46 14.24
C LYS A 152 1.98 3.10 13.64
N TYR A 153 1.68 2.13 14.49
CA TYR A 153 1.40 0.75 14.06
C TYR A 153 0.16 0.20 14.75
N GLY A 154 -0.48 -0.80 14.13
CA GLY A 154 -1.65 -1.49 14.67
C GLY A 154 -1.82 -2.91 14.18
N LEU A 155 -2.45 -3.76 15.01
CA LEU A 155 -2.87 -5.10 14.64
C LEU A 155 -4.27 -5.03 14.03
N ILE A 156 -4.48 -5.75 12.92
CA ILE A 156 -5.80 -5.96 12.35
C ILE A 156 -6.39 -7.21 13.01
N GLY A 157 -7.54 -7.06 13.69
CA GLY A 157 -8.32 -8.18 14.18
C GLY A 157 -9.22 -8.73 13.08
N SER A 158 -9.29 -10.05 12.95
CA SER A 158 -10.39 -10.72 12.25
C SER A 158 -11.44 -11.06 13.29
N ASP A 159 -12.70 -10.79 13.02
CA ASP A 159 -13.79 -11.38 13.81
C ASP A 159 -13.70 -12.90 13.72
N LEU A 160 -13.56 -13.56 14.87
CA LEU A 160 -13.55 -15.02 15.00
C LEU A 160 -14.98 -15.55 14.84
#